data_9c62517618d2887c5b52803884dd7340
#
_entry.id   9c62517618d2887c5b52803884dd7340
#
_cell.length_a   1.000
_cell.length_b   1.000
_cell.length_c   1.000
_cell.angle_alpha   90.00
_cell.angle_beta   90.00
_cell.angle_gamma   90.00
#
_symmetry.space_group_name_H-M   'P 1'
#
loop_
_entity.id
_entity.type
_entity.pdbx_description
1 polymer ?
#
loop_
_entity_poly.entity_id
_entity_poly.type
_entity_poly.pdbx_seq_one_letter_code
_entity_poly.pdbx_strand_id
1 'polypeptide(L)'
;MSFELPIYWKDHEDISMALYERFGDDFGESKIYRIRFTELLEWILEIPNFKGTREECTEGHLEMIQSGWVYEWRDARANSFFILLSLLV
;
A
#
# COMPACT_ATOMS: atom_id res chain seq x y z
N MET A 1 -21.75 -7.92 4.56
CA MET A 1 -21.05 -7.02 5.47
C MET A 1 -19.64 -7.57 5.73
N SER A 2 -18.63 -6.84 5.36
CA SER A 2 -17.26 -7.27 5.63
C SER A 2 -16.79 -6.69 6.95
N PHE A 3 -16.18 -7.54 7.77
CA PHE A 3 -15.56 -7.10 9.00
C PHE A 3 -14.10 -6.77 8.67
N GLU A 4 -13.76 -5.50 8.78
CA GLU A 4 -12.38 -5.09 8.61
C GLU A 4 -11.68 -5.17 9.97
N LEU A 5 -10.64 -5.98 10.03
CA LEU A 5 -9.85 -6.08 11.24
C LEU A 5 -9.03 -4.80 11.42
N PRO A 6 -8.78 -4.37 12.66
CA PRO A 6 -7.96 -3.19 12.88
C PRO A 6 -6.54 -3.41 12.36
N ILE A 7 -5.99 -2.36 11.75
CA ILE A 7 -4.64 -2.36 11.19
C ILE A 7 -3.75 -1.49 12.08
N TYR A 8 -2.55 -1.99 12.39
CA TYR A 8 -1.57 -1.29 13.21
C TYR A 8 -0.29 -1.08 12.42
N TRP A 9 0.65 -0.28 12.96
CA TRP A 9 1.88 0.05 12.24
C TRP A 9 2.70 -1.17 11.80
N LYS A 10 2.68 -2.25 12.55
CA LYS A 10 3.42 -3.47 12.19
C LYS A 10 2.82 -4.21 10.99
N ASP A 11 1.58 -3.91 10.65
CA ASP A 11 0.87 -4.59 9.56
C ASP A 11 1.19 -3.94 8.22
N HIS A 12 2.47 -3.95 7.84
CA HIS A 12 2.97 -3.27 6.66
C HIS A 12 2.29 -3.72 5.38
N GLU A 13 2.01 -5.01 5.26
CA GLU A 13 1.37 -5.56 4.07
C GLU A 13 -0.06 -5.04 3.93
N ASP A 14 -0.83 -5.07 5.02
CA ASP A 14 -2.20 -4.59 5.00
C ASP A 14 -2.27 -3.10 4.69
N ILE A 15 -1.35 -2.31 5.23
CA ILE A 15 -1.28 -0.89 4.96
C ILE A 15 -0.94 -0.65 3.49
N SER A 16 0.02 -1.40 2.96
CA SER A 16 0.44 -1.30 1.56
C SER A 16 -0.70 -1.64 0.61
N MET A 17 -1.47 -2.68 0.92
CA MET A 17 -2.63 -3.08 0.14
C MET A 17 -3.71 -1.98 0.15
N ALA A 18 -3.95 -1.39 1.31
CA ALA A 18 -4.94 -0.32 1.44
C ALA A 18 -4.54 0.91 0.61
N LEU A 19 -3.26 1.25 0.61
CA LEU A 19 -2.76 2.36 -0.21
C LEU A 19 -2.90 2.05 -1.70
N TYR A 20 -2.58 0.84 -2.10
CA TYR A 20 -2.75 0.45 -3.49
C TYR A 20 -4.22 0.48 -3.90
N GLU A 21 -5.13 0.01 -3.05
CA GLU A 21 -6.56 0.07 -3.34
C GLU A 21 -7.04 1.50 -3.53
N ARG A 22 -6.52 2.42 -2.72
CA ARG A 22 -6.94 3.83 -2.79
C ARG A 22 -6.41 4.54 -4.02
N PHE A 23 -5.14 4.33 -4.36
CA PHE A 23 -4.47 5.10 -5.40
C PHE A 23 -4.30 4.34 -6.72
N GLY A 24 -4.37 3.02 -6.69
CA GLY A 24 -4.32 2.21 -7.89
C GLY A 24 -3.10 2.53 -8.76
N ASP A 25 -3.36 2.82 -10.03
CA ASP A 25 -2.30 3.10 -10.99
C ASP A 25 -1.86 4.57 -11.01
N ASP A 26 -2.40 5.40 -10.12
CA ASP A 26 -1.98 6.80 -10.03
C ASP A 26 -0.52 6.92 -9.60
N PHE A 27 -0.02 5.95 -8.84
CA PHE A 27 1.36 5.92 -8.36
C PHE A 27 2.05 4.64 -8.81
N GLY A 28 2.98 4.77 -9.75
CA GLY A 28 3.89 3.69 -10.11
C GLY A 28 5.10 3.68 -9.19
N GLU A 29 6.01 2.73 -9.41
CA GLU A 29 7.19 2.54 -8.55
C GLU A 29 7.96 3.82 -8.30
N SER A 30 8.31 4.55 -9.35
CA SER A 30 9.11 5.76 -9.25
C SER A 30 8.41 6.83 -8.41
N LYS A 31 7.11 7.01 -8.60
CA LYS A 31 6.33 7.99 -7.86
C LYS A 31 6.20 7.61 -6.39
N ILE A 32 5.99 6.31 -6.11
CA ILE A 32 5.86 5.83 -4.75
C ILE A 32 7.11 6.16 -3.95
N TYR A 33 8.30 5.91 -4.51
CA TYR A 33 9.54 6.18 -3.82
C TYR A 33 9.87 7.67 -3.67
N ARG A 34 9.14 8.54 -4.37
CA ARG A 34 9.30 9.99 -4.26
C ARG A 34 8.34 10.64 -3.28
N ILE A 35 7.39 9.89 -2.75
CA ILE A 35 6.43 10.43 -1.79
C ILE A 35 7.17 10.81 -0.51
N ARG A 36 6.89 12.02 -0.02
CA ARG A 36 7.47 12.47 1.24
C ARG A 36 6.86 11.69 2.39
N PHE A 37 7.67 11.36 3.39
CA PHE A 37 7.19 10.60 4.55
C PHE A 37 6.08 11.33 5.31
N THR A 38 6.11 12.66 5.33
CA THR A 38 5.04 13.44 5.97
C THR A 38 3.70 13.21 5.27
N GLU A 39 3.71 13.14 3.95
CA GLU A 39 2.52 12.90 3.15
C GLU A 39 2.05 11.45 3.28
N LEU A 40 2.98 10.51 3.21
CA LEU A 40 2.68 9.09 3.37
C LEU A 40 2.04 8.83 4.73
N LEU A 41 2.59 9.43 5.78
CA LEU A 41 2.03 9.31 7.13
C LEU A 41 0.58 9.74 7.18
N GLU A 42 0.24 10.88 6.59
CA GLU A 42 -1.13 11.38 6.58
C GLU A 42 -2.08 10.41 5.87
N TRP A 43 -1.66 9.87 4.75
CA TRP A 43 -2.49 8.91 4.01
C TRP A 43 -2.72 7.63 4.80
N ILE A 44 -1.72 7.16 5.53
CA ILE A 44 -1.87 5.96 6.37
C ILE A 44 -2.87 6.22 7.49
N LEU A 45 -2.78 7.39 8.13
CA LEU A 45 -3.70 7.75 9.20
C LEU A 45 -5.15 7.90 8.71
N GLU A 46 -5.34 8.11 7.41
CA GLU A 46 -6.66 8.22 6.80
C GLU A 46 -7.31 6.86 6.49
N ILE A 47 -6.56 5.77 6.59
CA ILE A 47 -7.12 4.43 6.36
C ILE A 47 -8.18 4.17 7.42
N PRO A 48 -9.44 3.87 7.03
CA PRO A 48 -10.56 3.83 7.99
C PRO A 48 -10.39 2.90 9.19
N ASN A 49 -9.74 1.76 8.99
CA ASN A 49 -9.55 0.77 10.06
C ASN A 49 -8.14 0.81 10.67
N PHE A 50 -7.36 1.83 10.35
CA PHE A 50 -6.03 2.01 10.93
C PHE A 50 -6.15 2.54 12.35
N LYS A 51 -5.54 1.85 13.30
CA LYS A 51 -5.61 2.18 14.72
C LYS A 51 -4.29 2.64 15.32
N GLY A 52 -3.24 2.69 14.53
CA GLY A 52 -1.97 3.23 15.00
C GLY A 52 -2.03 4.73 15.22
N THR A 53 -1.12 5.24 16.03
CA THR A 53 -1.04 6.69 16.30
C THR A 53 0.14 7.29 15.57
N ARG A 54 0.06 8.61 15.38
CA ARG A 54 1.16 9.37 14.75
C ARG A 54 2.47 9.19 15.50
N GLU A 55 2.39 9.15 16.83
CA GLU A 55 3.56 9.05 17.70
C GLU A 55 4.29 7.70 17.58
N GLU A 56 3.58 6.67 17.17
CA GLU A 56 4.14 5.34 16.99
C GLU A 56 4.87 5.17 15.65
N CYS A 57 4.74 6.14 14.75
CA CYS A 57 5.36 6.07 13.43
C CYS A 57 6.87 6.15 13.52
N THR A 58 7.55 5.31 12.75
CA THR A 58 9.00 5.35 12.58
C THR A 58 9.34 5.35 11.11
N GLU A 59 10.53 5.81 10.76
CA GLU A 59 11.00 5.77 9.37
C GLU A 59 11.04 4.32 8.86
N GLY A 60 11.40 3.38 9.74
CA GLY A 60 11.43 1.97 9.39
C GLY A 60 10.07 1.46 8.93
N HIS A 61 9.00 1.83 9.64
CA HIS A 61 7.64 1.47 9.22
C HIS A 61 7.31 2.08 7.85
N LEU A 62 7.62 3.36 7.67
CA LEU A 62 7.32 4.04 6.40
C LEU A 62 8.09 3.45 5.22
N GLU A 63 9.35 3.10 5.43
CA GLU A 63 10.16 2.45 4.40
C GLU A 63 9.61 1.09 4.01
N MET A 64 9.22 0.28 4.98
CA MET A 64 8.64 -1.04 4.73
C MET A 64 7.30 -0.93 4.01
N ILE A 65 6.48 0.02 4.41
CA ILE A 65 5.19 0.26 3.77
C ILE A 65 5.38 0.72 2.33
N GLN A 66 6.31 1.62 2.09
CA GLN A 66 6.62 2.11 0.76
C GLN A 66 7.05 0.97 -0.17
N SER A 67 7.94 0.12 0.32
CA SER A 67 8.41 -1.05 -0.44
C SER A 67 7.26 -2.04 -0.69
N GLY A 68 6.42 -2.26 0.31
CA GLY A 68 5.25 -3.12 0.18
C GLY A 68 4.25 -2.59 -0.84
N TRP A 69 4.06 -1.27 -0.87
CA TRP A 69 3.17 -0.64 -1.85
C TRP A 69 3.70 -0.83 -3.27
N VAL A 70 5.00 -0.70 -3.48
CA VAL A 70 5.61 -0.98 -4.78
C VAL A 70 5.39 -2.43 -5.16
N TYR A 71 5.55 -3.34 -4.21
CA TYR A 71 5.31 -4.76 -4.44
C TYR A 71 3.87 -5.02 -4.90
N GLU A 72 2.89 -4.43 -4.23
CA GLU A 72 1.47 -4.59 -4.60
C GLU A 72 1.21 -4.08 -6.02
N TRP A 73 1.80 -2.95 -6.37
CA TRP A 73 1.67 -2.39 -7.71
C TRP A 73 2.26 -3.31 -8.77
N ARG A 74 3.44 -3.88 -8.51
CA ARG A 74 4.08 -4.82 -9.42
C ARG A 74 3.30 -6.12 -9.55
N ASP A 75 2.80 -6.62 -8.43
CA ASP A 75 2.05 -7.87 -8.39
C ASP A 75 0.76 -7.75 -9.20
N ALA A 76 0.06 -6.63 -9.07
CA ALA A 76 -1.17 -6.38 -9.83
C ALA A 76 -0.90 -6.37 -11.34
N ARG A 77 0.22 -5.80 -11.77
CA ARG A 77 0.61 -5.78 -13.19
C ARG A 77 0.97 -7.17 -13.70
N ALA A 78 1.71 -7.94 -12.91
CA ALA A 78 2.08 -9.29 -13.28
C ALA A 78 0.84 -10.16 -13.44
N ASN A 79 -0.11 -10.07 -12.52
CA ASN A 79 -1.35 -10.81 -12.58
C ASN A 79 -2.18 -10.46 -13.81
N SER A 80 -2.25 -9.17 -14.15
CA SER A 80 -2.96 -8.71 -15.35
C SER A 80 -2.33 -9.26 -16.61
N PHE A 81 -1.00 -9.29 -16.66
CA PHE A 81 -0.26 -9.85 -17.80
C PHE A 81 -0.53 -11.34 -17.97
N PHE A 82 -0.50 -12.11 -16.89
CA PHE A 82 -0.78 -13.54 -16.94
C PHE A 82 -2.22 -13.81 -17.37
N ILE A 83 -3.17 -13.03 -16.93
CA ILE A 83 -4.57 -13.17 -17.34
C ILE A 83 -4.70 -12.95 -18.84
N LEU A 84 -4.06 -11.93 -19.38
CA LEU A 84 -4.09 -11.65 -20.81
C LEU A 84 -3.47 -12.78 -21.62
N LEU A 85 -2.34 -13.32 -21.17
CA LEU A 85 -1.70 -14.45 -21.83
C LEU A 85 -2.60 -15.67 -21.84
N SER A 86 -3.30 -15.92 -20.75
CA SER A 86 -4.24 -17.04 -20.65
C SER A 86 -5.39 -16.93 -21.64
N LEU A 87 -5.84 -15.70 -21.90
CA LEU A 87 -6.94 -15.46 -22.84
C LEU A 87 -6.49 -15.61 -24.30
N LEU A 88 -5.21 -15.46 -24.57
CA LEU A 88 -4.66 -15.57 -25.93
C LEU A 88 -4.34 -17.00 -26.32
N VAL A 89 -4.25 -17.90 -25.36
CA VAL A 89 -3.99 -19.33 -25.61
C VAL A 89 -5.30 -20.10 -25.61
#